data_762a58a74224794b00a1978488589d3c
#
_entry.id   762a58a74224794b00a1978488589d3c
#
_cell.length_a   1.000
_cell.length_b   1.000
_cell.length_c   1.000
_cell.angle_alpha   90.00
_cell.angle_beta   90.00
_cell.angle_gamma   90.00
#
_symmetry.space_group_name_H-M   'P 1'
#
loop_
_entity.id
_entity.type
_entity.pdbx_description
1 polymer ?
#
loop_
_entity_poly.entity_id
_entity_poly.type
_entity_poly.pdbx_seq_one_letter_code
_entity_poly.pdbx_strand_id
1 'polypeptide(L)'
;YAATAWLATQAKPLGLDTQRLAVCGDSAGGTLAATVSMLAKDRGGPRLSYQVLIYPGTDFAGQSTSMRELSEGHLLSAAMIRWFGECYVGETGQAANPLVSPLRAPSLAGLPPATVITAEYDPLRDEGEAYADRLREAGVSVVARRSLGMLHGFASMPYATPVADRVIAEDHLGESVTKAVIT
;
A
#
# COMPACT_ATOMS: atom_id res chain seq x y z
N TYR A 1 8.55 8.88 -5.11
CA TYR A 1 9.90 8.83 -4.52
C TYR A 1 10.55 10.21 -4.46
N ALA A 2 10.54 11.00 -5.54
CA ALA A 2 11.16 12.33 -5.56
C ALA A 2 10.58 13.26 -4.48
N ALA A 3 9.26 13.27 -4.27
CA ALA A 3 8.62 14.04 -3.22
C ALA A 3 9.06 13.59 -1.82
N THR A 4 9.13 12.28 -1.59
CA THR A 4 9.59 11.69 -0.32
C THR A 4 11.07 12.06 -0.04
N ALA A 5 11.92 11.97 -1.05
CA ALA A 5 13.32 12.36 -0.94
C ALA A 5 13.49 13.86 -0.68
N TRP A 6 12.71 14.70 -1.38
CA TRP A 6 12.69 16.14 -1.16
C TRP A 6 12.25 16.48 0.28
N LEU A 7 11.16 15.88 0.75
CA LEU A 7 10.66 16.10 2.10
C LEU A 7 11.71 15.76 3.16
N ALA A 8 12.43 14.64 2.98
CA ALA A 8 13.51 14.27 3.89
C ALA A 8 14.63 15.31 3.93
N THR A 9 14.96 15.96 2.80
CA THR A 9 15.97 17.04 2.74
C THR A 9 15.47 18.34 3.36
N GLN A 10 14.15 18.61 3.29
CA GLN A 10 13.52 19.82 3.81
C GLN A 10 12.92 19.64 5.23
N ALA A 11 13.12 18.50 5.85
CA ALA A 11 12.49 18.15 7.12
C ALA A 11 12.81 19.17 8.23
N LYS A 12 14.06 19.59 8.36
CA LYS A 12 14.48 20.52 9.42
C LYS A 12 13.78 21.89 9.32
N PRO A 13 13.77 22.59 8.15
CA PRO A 13 13.02 23.85 8.04
C PRO A 13 11.51 23.67 8.18
N LEU A 14 10.96 22.49 7.90
CA LEU A 14 9.55 22.16 8.05
C LEU A 14 9.18 21.66 9.46
N GLY A 15 10.14 21.55 10.38
CA GLY A 15 9.92 21.04 11.73
C GLY A 15 9.59 19.55 11.79
N LEU A 16 9.99 18.78 10.77
CA LEU A 16 9.73 17.35 10.67
C LEU A 16 10.90 16.52 11.22
N ASP A 17 10.56 15.33 11.71
CA ASP A 17 11.54 14.37 12.21
C ASP A 17 11.84 13.30 11.15
N THR A 18 13.00 13.38 10.50
CA THR A 18 13.43 12.42 9.49
C THR A 18 13.64 11.01 10.01
N GLN A 19 13.78 10.82 11.32
CA GLN A 19 13.93 9.48 11.92
C GLN A 19 12.60 8.74 12.01
N ARG A 20 11.48 9.46 11.85
CA ARG A 20 10.11 8.94 11.92
C ARG A 20 9.32 9.16 10.64
N LEU A 21 10.02 9.20 9.51
CA LEU A 21 9.38 9.33 8.20
C LEU A 21 8.70 8.01 7.84
N ALA A 22 7.40 8.06 7.59
CA ALA A 22 6.60 6.92 7.14
C ALA A 22 5.93 7.23 5.79
N VAL A 23 5.54 6.18 5.08
CA VAL A 23 4.68 6.29 3.90
C VAL A 23 3.34 5.62 4.17
N CYS A 24 2.28 6.23 3.68
CA CYS A 24 0.92 5.70 3.80
C CYS A 24 0.19 5.91 2.47
N GLY A 25 -0.67 4.98 2.13
CA GLY A 25 -1.53 5.15 0.96
C GLY A 25 -2.60 4.08 0.88
N ASP A 26 -3.69 4.43 0.21
CA ASP A 26 -4.82 3.56 -0.05
C ASP A 26 -4.92 3.23 -1.55
N SER A 27 -5.36 2.02 -1.89
CA SER A 27 -5.55 1.56 -3.27
C SER A 27 -4.28 1.75 -4.11
N ALA A 28 -4.32 2.54 -5.16
CA ALA A 28 -3.15 2.94 -5.95
C ALA A 28 -2.09 3.66 -5.08
N GLY A 29 -2.51 4.44 -4.07
CA GLY A 29 -1.61 5.04 -3.08
C GLY A 29 -0.87 3.99 -2.26
N GLY A 30 -1.52 2.88 -1.91
CA GLY A 30 -0.89 1.72 -1.27
C GLY A 30 0.17 1.06 -2.15
N THR A 31 -0.11 0.92 -3.45
CA THR A 31 0.88 0.49 -4.45
C THR A 31 2.10 1.42 -4.46
N LEU A 32 1.85 2.74 -4.50
CA LEU A 32 2.92 3.74 -4.51
C LEU A 32 3.71 3.75 -3.21
N ALA A 33 3.07 3.58 -2.05
CA ALA A 33 3.75 3.51 -0.75
C ALA A 33 4.70 2.29 -0.69
N ALA A 34 4.25 1.12 -1.14
CA ALA A 34 5.07 -0.08 -1.26
C ALA A 34 6.26 0.14 -2.20
N THR A 35 6.01 0.71 -3.39
CA THR A 35 7.04 0.99 -4.40
C THR A 35 8.05 2.03 -3.92
N VAL A 36 7.59 3.09 -3.25
CA VAL A 36 8.48 4.11 -2.67
C VAL A 36 9.37 3.51 -1.59
N SER A 37 8.83 2.59 -0.77
CA SER A 37 9.63 1.86 0.23
C SER A 37 10.74 1.03 -0.40
N MET A 38 10.45 0.35 -1.51
CA MET A 38 11.45 -0.39 -2.29
C MET A 38 12.51 0.54 -2.89
N LEU A 39 12.07 1.63 -3.55
CA LEU A 39 12.99 2.61 -4.14
C LEU A 39 13.87 3.31 -3.11
N ALA A 40 13.32 3.63 -1.93
CA ALA A 40 14.08 4.24 -0.85
C ALA A 40 15.19 3.29 -0.36
N LYS A 41 14.88 2.01 -0.18
CA LYS A 41 15.87 0.99 0.17
C LYS A 41 16.94 0.84 -0.92
N ASP A 42 16.53 0.65 -2.16
CA ASP A 42 17.44 0.34 -3.28
C ASP A 42 18.37 1.51 -3.65
N ARG A 43 17.91 2.75 -3.41
CA ARG A 43 18.68 3.97 -3.68
C ARG A 43 19.44 4.50 -2.46
N GLY A 44 19.40 3.81 -1.33
CA GLY A 44 20.10 4.23 -0.12
C GLY A 44 19.47 5.41 0.61
N GLY A 45 18.16 5.59 0.51
CA GLY A 45 17.40 6.58 1.27
C GLY A 45 16.30 7.30 0.49
N PRO A 46 15.44 8.09 1.15
CA PRO A 46 15.42 8.35 2.59
C PRO A 46 15.06 7.11 3.42
N ARG A 47 15.55 7.07 4.66
CA ARG A 47 15.17 5.99 5.58
C ARG A 47 13.69 6.15 5.95
N LEU A 48 12.90 5.13 5.66
CA LEU A 48 11.51 5.04 6.08
C LEU A 48 11.40 4.19 7.34
N SER A 49 10.67 4.67 8.33
CA SER A 49 10.45 3.97 9.60
C SER A 49 9.26 3.02 9.56
N TYR A 50 8.30 3.26 8.66
CA TYR A 50 7.07 2.48 8.54
C TYR A 50 6.40 2.63 7.17
N GLN A 51 5.56 1.65 6.81
CA GLN A 51 4.66 1.74 5.65
C GLN A 51 3.25 1.26 6.02
N VAL A 52 2.23 2.03 5.62
CA VAL A 52 0.82 1.68 5.79
C VAL A 52 0.18 1.52 4.43
N LEU A 53 -0.33 0.34 4.16
CA LEU A 53 -0.87 -0.07 2.87
C LEU A 53 -2.33 -0.45 3.06
N ILE A 54 -3.24 0.40 2.60
CA ILE A 54 -4.68 0.20 2.76
C ILE A 54 -5.23 -0.32 1.42
N TYR A 55 -5.78 -1.53 1.42
CA TYR A 55 -6.25 -2.29 0.25
C TYR A 55 -5.38 -2.08 -1.00
N PRO A 56 -4.05 -2.32 -0.93
CA PRO A 56 -3.13 -1.98 -2.00
C PRO A 56 -3.31 -2.88 -3.22
N GLY A 57 -3.19 -2.32 -4.43
CA GLY A 57 -2.95 -3.10 -5.65
C GLY A 57 -1.48 -3.51 -5.70
N THR A 58 -1.18 -4.80 -5.70
CA THR A 58 0.20 -5.29 -5.62
C THR A 58 0.62 -6.18 -6.78
N ASP A 59 -0.32 -6.59 -7.67
CA ASP A 59 -0.03 -7.45 -8.82
C ASP A 59 -0.89 -7.14 -10.05
N PHE A 60 -0.47 -6.22 -10.89
CA PHE A 60 -1.16 -5.85 -12.13
C PHE A 60 -0.98 -6.88 -13.27
N ALA A 61 -0.15 -7.90 -13.09
CA ALA A 61 0.08 -8.96 -14.08
C ALA A 61 -0.56 -10.30 -13.69
N GLY A 62 -1.14 -10.39 -12.48
CA GLY A 62 -1.76 -11.61 -11.96
C GLY A 62 -3.27 -11.59 -12.00
N GLN A 63 -3.85 -12.73 -11.62
CA GLN A 63 -5.28 -12.88 -11.38
C GLN A 63 -5.48 -13.73 -10.12
N SER A 64 -5.73 -13.06 -9.01
CA SER A 64 -6.04 -13.71 -7.73
C SER A 64 -7.44 -14.35 -7.74
N THR A 65 -7.76 -15.14 -6.72
CA THR A 65 -9.12 -15.70 -6.55
C THR A 65 -10.12 -14.58 -6.28
N SER A 66 -9.79 -13.63 -5.40
CA SER A 66 -10.66 -12.46 -5.15
C SER A 66 -10.92 -11.64 -6.41
N MET A 67 -9.91 -11.48 -7.28
CA MET A 67 -10.08 -10.79 -8.56
C MET A 67 -11.12 -11.48 -9.46
N ARG A 68 -11.21 -12.80 -9.45
CA ARG A 68 -12.21 -13.55 -10.23
C ARG A 68 -13.57 -13.55 -9.57
N GLU A 69 -13.65 -13.81 -8.27
CA GLU A 69 -14.90 -13.99 -7.53
C GLU A 69 -15.63 -12.68 -7.26
N LEU A 70 -14.88 -11.58 -7.07
CA LEU A 70 -15.40 -10.26 -6.72
C LEU A 70 -15.30 -9.27 -7.88
N SER A 71 -15.23 -9.79 -9.10
CA SER A 71 -15.00 -9.01 -10.34
C SER A 71 -16.08 -7.98 -10.64
N GLU A 72 -17.30 -8.15 -10.09
CA GLU A 72 -18.45 -7.27 -10.30
C GLU A 72 -19.30 -7.16 -9.02
N GLY A 73 -20.10 -6.09 -8.93
CA GLY A 73 -21.06 -5.90 -7.84
C GLY A 73 -20.46 -5.38 -6.52
N HIS A 74 -19.16 -5.12 -6.45
CA HIS A 74 -18.45 -4.75 -5.22
C HIS A 74 -17.75 -3.38 -5.30
N LEU A 75 -18.34 -2.39 -5.97
CA LEU A 75 -17.87 -1.03 -6.22
C LEU A 75 -16.68 -1.01 -7.19
N LEU A 76 -15.52 -1.55 -6.82
CA LEU A 76 -14.37 -1.73 -7.71
C LEU A 76 -14.59 -3.01 -8.55
N SER A 77 -14.62 -2.86 -9.88
CA SER A 77 -14.78 -4.00 -10.78
C SER A 77 -13.45 -4.37 -11.47
N ALA A 78 -13.36 -5.62 -11.94
CA ALA A 78 -12.22 -6.06 -12.74
C ALA A 78 -12.03 -5.23 -14.02
N ALA A 79 -13.12 -4.72 -14.60
CA ALA A 79 -13.05 -3.84 -15.77
C ALA A 79 -12.40 -2.49 -15.42
N MET A 80 -12.74 -1.91 -14.27
CA MET A 80 -12.12 -0.68 -13.77
C MET A 80 -10.63 -0.90 -13.47
N ILE A 81 -10.28 -2.00 -12.79
CA ILE A 81 -8.89 -2.33 -12.45
C ILE A 81 -8.05 -2.46 -13.73
N ARG A 82 -8.58 -3.14 -14.74
CA ARG A 82 -7.92 -3.28 -16.04
C ARG A 82 -7.69 -1.92 -16.70
N TRP A 83 -8.72 -1.09 -16.76
CA TRP A 83 -8.62 0.25 -17.34
C TRP A 83 -7.60 1.14 -16.59
N PHE A 84 -7.63 1.13 -15.25
CA PHE A 84 -6.62 1.85 -14.45
C PHE A 84 -5.21 1.31 -14.70
N GLY A 85 -5.07 -0.03 -14.79
CA GLY A 85 -3.82 -0.68 -15.12
C GLY A 85 -3.29 -0.25 -16.49
N GLU A 86 -4.14 -0.23 -17.52
CA GLU A 86 -3.80 0.24 -18.86
C GLU A 86 -3.36 1.72 -18.86
N CYS A 87 -4.07 2.59 -18.11
CA CYS A 87 -3.67 4.00 -17.95
C CYS A 87 -2.34 4.15 -17.21
N TYR A 88 -2.06 3.31 -16.23
CA TYR A 88 -0.86 3.40 -15.39
C TYR A 88 0.37 2.81 -16.09
N VAL A 89 0.22 1.66 -16.70
CA VAL A 89 1.33 0.92 -17.34
C VAL A 89 1.53 1.36 -18.79
N GLY A 90 0.46 1.80 -19.46
CA GLY A 90 0.44 2.12 -20.88
C GLY A 90 0.74 0.88 -21.75
N GLU A 91 1.19 1.12 -22.97
CA GLU A 91 1.52 0.07 -23.96
C GLU A 91 2.87 -0.63 -23.68
N THR A 92 3.51 -0.33 -22.55
CA THR A 92 4.89 -0.76 -22.25
C THR A 92 5.03 -2.25 -21.95
N GLY A 93 3.92 -2.97 -21.72
CA GLY A 93 3.94 -4.39 -21.32
C GLY A 93 4.61 -4.66 -19.96
N GLN A 94 4.78 -3.63 -19.12
CA GLN A 94 5.54 -3.68 -17.88
C GLN A 94 4.70 -4.03 -16.63
N ALA A 95 3.54 -4.62 -16.79
CA ALA A 95 2.69 -4.98 -15.67
C ALA A 95 3.42 -5.86 -14.62
N ALA A 96 4.34 -6.72 -15.05
CA ALA A 96 5.14 -7.56 -14.15
C ALA A 96 6.37 -6.87 -13.54
N ASN A 97 6.64 -5.62 -13.89
CA ASN A 97 7.75 -4.86 -13.30
C ASN A 97 7.50 -4.68 -11.79
N PRO A 98 8.48 -4.99 -10.91
CA PRO A 98 8.34 -4.81 -9.46
C PRO A 98 7.94 -3.40 -9.00
N LEU A 99 8.26 -2.38 -9.77
CA LEU A 99 7.84 -1.00 -9.48
C LEU A 99 6.38 -0.72 -9.85
N VAL A 100 5.75 -1.63 -10.60
CA VAL A 100 4.32 -1.61 -10.93
C VAL A 100 3.58 -2.64 -10.06
N SER A 101 4.15 -3.83 -9.94
CA SER A 101 3.61 -4.96 -9.20
C SER A 101 4.57 -5.36 -8.06
N PRO A 102 4.52 -4.68 -6.91
CA PRO A 102 5.45 -4.93 -5.80
C PRO A 102 5.41 -6.37 -5.27
N LEU A 103 4.30 -7.08 -5.44
CA LEU A 103 4.21 -8.51 -5.14
C LEU A 103 5.23 -9.34 -5.95
N ARG A 104 5.70 -8.86 -7.11
CA ARG A 104 6.66 -9.56 -7.98
C ARG A 104 8.11 -9.18 -7.72
N ALA A 105 8.38 -8.38 -6.70
CA ALA A 105 9.76 -8.02 -6.37
C ALA A 105 10.59 -9.26 -6.01
N PRO A 106 11.83 -9.37 -6.48
CA PRO A 106 12.68 -10.53 -6.19
C PRO A 106 13.00 -10.67 -4.70
N SER A 107 13.07 -9.56 -3.97
CA SER A 107 13.30 -9.53 -2.52
C SER A 107 12.61 -8.35 -1.87
N LEU A 108 11.93 -8.62 -0.75
CA LEU A 108 11.32 -7.61 0.14
C LEU A 108 12.11 -7.44 1.45
N ALA A 109 13.25 -8.11 1.60
CA ALA A 109 14.08 -8.03 2.80
C ALA A 109 14.58 -6.59 3.03
N GLY A 110 14.59 -6.16 4.30
CA GLY A 110 15.07 -4.84 4.70
C GLY A 110 14.11 -3.69 4.40
N LEU A 111 12.88 -3.96 3.96
CA LEU A 111 11.82 -2.96 3.89
C LEU A 111 11.36 -2.55 5.30
N PRO A 112 10.79 -1.35 5.47
CA PRO A 112 10.28 -0.89 6.76
C PRO A 112 9.15 -1.78 7.27
N PRO A 113 8.94 -1.87 8.60
CA PRO A 113 7.75 -2.50 9.17
C PRO A 113 6.47 -2.01 8.49
N ALA A 114 5.47 -2.88 8.38
CA ALA A 114 4.27 -2.61 7.60
C ALA A 114 2.98 -2.88 8.37
N THR A 115 1.96 -2.06 8.12
CA THR A 115 0.56 -2.43 8.30
C THR A 115 -0.07 -2.62 6.92
N VAL A 116 -0.71 -3.76 6.71
CA VAL A 116 -1.47 -4.07 5.48
C VAL A 116 -2.92 -4.32 5.85
N ILE A 117 -3.82 -3.49 5.36
CA ILE A 117 -5.25 -3.58 5.60
C ILE A 117 -5.94 -3.95 4.30
N THR A 118 -6.77 -4.98 4.31
CA THR A 118 -7.58 -5.40 3.16
C THR A 118 -9.07 -5.31 3.48
N ALA A 119 -9.90 -5.24 2.46
CA ALA A 119 -11.35 -5.33 2.59
C ALA A 119 -11.81 -6.73 2.20
N GLU A 120 -12.86 -7.23 2.86
CA GLU A 120 -13.37 -8.60 2.59
C GLU A 120 -13.89 -8.74 1.17
N TYR A 121 -14.70 -7.78 0.73
CA TYR A 121 -15.32 -7.77 -0.60
C TYR A 121 -14.57 -6.86 -1.56
N ASP A 122 -13.29 -7.21 -1.80
CA ASP A 122 -12.38 -6.43 -2.64
C ASP A 122 -11.65 -7.34 -3.64
N PRO A 123 -11.73 -7.08 -4.94
CA PRO A 123 -10.93 -7.80 -5.93
C PRO A 123 -9.42 -7.84 -5.62
N LEU A 124 -8.86 -6.81 -4.98
CA LEU A 124 -7.44 -6.69 -4.64
C LEU A 124 -7.06 -7.39 -3.32
N ARG A 125 -8.04 -7.99 -2.60
CA ARG A 125 -7.83 -8.60 -1.29
C ARG A 125 -6.67 -9.58 -1.26
N ASP A 126 -6.74 -10.60 -2.10
CA ASP A 126 -5.82 -11.73 -2.04
C ASP A 126 -4.38 -11.34 -2.40
N GLU A 127 -4.20 -10.41 -3.34
CA GLU A 127 -2.87 -9.94 -3.71
C GLU A 127 -2.26 -9.03 -2.62
N GLY A 128 -3.09 -8.22 -1.93
CA GLY A 128 -2.65 -7.43 -0.78
C GLY A 128 -2.22 -8.32 0.39
N GLU A 129 -2.96 -9.39 0.67
CA GLU A 129 -2.61 -10.38 1.70
C GLU A 129 -1.36 -11.18 1.33
N ALA A 130 -1.25 -11.60 0.08
CA ALA A 130 -0.05 -12.27 -0.42
C ALA A 130 1.20 -11.37 -0.30
N TYR A 131 1.06 -10.07 -0.51
CA TYR A 131 2.16 -9.13 -0.30
C TYR A 131 2.57 -9.04 1.18
N ALA A 132 1.59 -9.02 2.10
CA ALA A 132 1.85 -9.06 3.54
C ALA A 132 2.60 -10.34 3.95
N ASP A 133 2.22 -11.48 3.39
CA ASP A 133 2.88 -12.76 3.67
C ASP A 133 4.31 -12.77 3.12
N ARG A 134 4.54 -12.28 1.90
CA ARG A 134 5.89 -12.14 1.35
C ARG A 134 6.78 -11.19 2.15
N LEU A 135 6.22 -10.11 2.72
CA LEU A 135 6.96 -9.24 3.64
C LEU A 135 7.39 -10.02 4.89
N ARG A 136 6.49 -10.82 5.51
CA ARG A 136 6.83 -11.66 6.68
C ARG A 136 7.91 -12.67 6.36
N GLU A 137 7.79 -13.39 5.23
CA GLU A 137 8.79 -14.35 4.75
C GLU A 137 10.15 -13.70 4.55
N ALA A 138 10.18 -12.43 4.17
CA ALA A 138 11.39 -11.63 4.02
C ALA A 138 11.94 -11.06 5.35
N GLY A 139 11.33 -11.41 6.49
CA GLY A 139 11.74 -10.97 7.82
C GLY A 139 11.28 -9.56 8.22
N VAL A 140 10.34 -8.98 7.48
CA VAL A 140 9.74 -7.69 7.82
C VAL A 140 8.64 -7.89 8.87
N SER A 141 8.61 -7.04 9.90
CA SER A 141 7.51 -7.01 10.88
C SER A 141 6.23 -6.51 10.21
N VAL A 142 5.15 -7.32 10.23
CA VAL A 142 3.89 -7.00 9.53
C VAL A 142 2.68 -7.23 10.43
N VAL A 143 1.87 -6.19 10.56
CA VAL A 143 0.48 -6.30 11.01
C VAL A 143 -0.39 -6.40 9.75
N ALA A 144 -1.13 -7.50 9.58
CA ALA A 144 -2.09 -7.64 8.49
C ALA A 144 -3.49 -7.85 9.07
N ARG A 145 -4.46 -7.12 8.51
CA ARG A 145 -5.85 -7.17 8.96
C ARG A 145 -6.81 -7.13 7.78
N ARG A 146 -7.76 -8.05 7.75
CA ARG A 146 -8.91 -7.99 6.85
C ARG A 146 -10.08 -7.30 7.54
N SER A 147 -10.61 -6.25 6.94
CA SER A 147 -11.81 -5.55 7.40
C SER A 147 -13.05 -6.26 6.90
N LEU A 148 -13.70 -7.03 7.80
CA LEU A 148 -14.86 -7.83 7.45
C LEU A 148 -16.08 -6.96 7.10
N GLY A 149 -16.86 -7.37 6.11
CA GLY A 149 -18.04 -6.67 5.60
C GLY A 149 -17.70 -5.43 4.75
N MET A 150 -16.44 -5.10 4.55
CA MET A 150 -16.03 -3.89 3.84
C MET A 150 -15.74 -4.13 2.36
N LEU A 151 -16.04 -3.09 1.57
CA LEU A 151 -15.74 -2.99 0.14
C LEU A 151 -14.42 -2.24 -0.07
N HIS A 152 -13.86 -2.35 -1.26
CA HIS A 152 -12.74 -1.48 -1.67
C HIS A 152 -13.10 0.01 -1.48
N GLY A 153 -12.15 0.80 -1.01
CA GLY A 153 -12.36 2.25 -0.81
C GLY A 153 -13.05 2.62 0.51
N PHE A 154 -13.39 1.66 1.38
CA PHE A 154 -14.14 1.93 2.61
C PHE A 154 -13.45 2.95 3.53
N ALA A 155 -12.12 2.99 3.58
CA ALA A 155 -11.37 3.92 4.42
C ALA A 155 -11.58 5.39 4.02
N SER A 156 -11.95 5.64 2.77
CA SER A 156 -12.30 6.98 2.26
C SER A 156 -13.78 7.33 2.46
N MET A 157 -14.55 6.49 3.18
CA MET A 157 -15.98 6.64 3.38
C MET A 157 -16.38 6.71 4.87
N PRO A 158 -15.85 7.65 5.68
CA PRO A 158 -16.10 7.70 7.13
C PRO A 158 -17.59 7.90 7.45
N TYR A 159 -18.35 8.56 6.58
CA TYR A 159 -19.79 8.76 6.76
C TYR A 159 -20.64 7.51 6.45
N ALA A 160 -20.07 6.53 5.74
CA ALA A 160 -20.78 5.30 5.36
C ALA A 160 -20.53 4.16 6.36
N THR A 161 -19.40 4.17 7.06
CA THR A 161 -19.04 3.10 7.99
C THR A 161 -18.12 3.58 9.11
N PRO A 162 -18.41 3.24 10.39
CA PRO A 162 -17.51 3.54 11.50
C PRO A 162 -16.21 2.72 11.46
N VAL A 163 -16.11 1.73 10.58
CA VAL A 163 -14.88 0.97 10.36
C VAL A 163 -13.81 1.84 9.71
N ALA A 164 -14.21 2.80 8.86
CA ALA A 164 -13.28 3.76 8.26
C ALA A 164 -12.56 4.59 9.33
N ASP A 165 -13.31 5.19 10.26
CA ASP A 165 -12.73 5.97 11.37
C ASP A 165 -11.81 5.11 12.23
N ARG A 166 -12.19 3.87 12.50
CA ARG A 166 -11.40 2.92 13.29
C ARG A 166 -10.09 2.57 12.60
N VAL A 167 -10.14 2.25 11.30
CA VAL A 167 -8.94 1.95 10.50
C VAL A 167 -8.02 3.17 10.44
N ILE A 168 -8.58 4.34 10.26
CA ILE A 168 -7.82 5.59 10.30
C ILE A 168 -7.33 5.89 11.73
N ALA A 169 -8.04 5.59 12.82
CA ALA A 169 -7.73 5.94 14.19
C ALA A 169 -6.93 4.90 14.97
N GLU A 170 -7.18 3.63 14.83
CA GLU A 170 -6.62 2.57 15.69
C GLU A 170 -5.48 1.78 15.02
N ASP A 171 -5.48 1.68 13.69
CA ASP A 171 -4.44 0.97 12.92
C ASP A 171 -3.28 1.86 12.53
N HIS A 172 -3.37 3.13 13.01
CA HIS A 172 -2.32 4.04 12.80
C HIS A 172 -1.16 3.71 13.53
N LEU A 173 -0.22 3.35 13.11
CA LEU A 173 0.96 3.96 13.57
C LEU A 173 1.11 3.79 15.08
N GLY A 174 1.25 2.60 15.62
CA GLY A 174 1.53 2.44 17.04
C GLY A 174 2.18 3.70 17.63
N GLU A 175 2.08 4.04 18.89
CA GLU A 175 2.41 5.34 19.52
C GLU A 175 3.71 6.03 19.04
N SER A 176 4.48 5.35 18.19
CA SER A 176 5.76 5.78 17.62
C SER A 176 5.72 6.52 16.28
N VAL A 177 4.61 6.63 15.55
CA VAL A 177 4.58 7.19 14.18
C VAL A 177 3.78 8.50 14.06
N THR A 178 3.61 9.17 15.12
CA THR A 178 2.75 10.36 15.23
C THR A 178 3.33 11.63 14.61
N LYS A 179 3.89 11.73 13.44
CA LYS A 179 4.08 13.10 12.87
C LYS A 179 4.67 13.27 11.47
N ALA A 180 4.71 12.29 10.61
CA ALA A 180 5.04 12.57 9.20
C ALA A 180 4.40 11.55 8.26
N VAL A 181 3.13 11.72 7.97
CA VAL A 181 2.41 10.97 6.93
C VAL A 181 2.39 11.83 5.69
N ILE A 182 2.93 11.30 4.58
CA ILE A 182 2.74 11.86 3.24
C ILE A 182 1.56 11.10 2.65
N THR A 183 0.42 11.76 2.52
CA THR A 183 -0.76 11.28 1.79
C THR A 183 -0.68 11.68 0.33
#